data_895b2f7565c2eb9f1956df1cc379267a
#
_entry.id   895b2f7565c2eb9f1956df1cc379267a
#
_cell.length_a   1.000
_cell.length_b   1.000
_cell.length_c   1.000
_cell.angle_alpha   90.00
_cell.angle_beta   90.00
_cell.angle_gamma   90.00
#
_symmetry.space_group_name_H-M   'P 1'
#
loop_
_entity.id
_entity.type
_entity.pdbx_description
1 polymer ?
#
loop_
_entity_poly.entity_id
_entity_poly.type
_entity_poly.pdbx_seq_one_letter_code
_entity_poly.pdbx_strand_id
1 'polypeptide(L)'
;MEMLIGAAIIAVLVAVAIPTFSSQLHKARVATDWANVRSYYAQLQYEFMETGKINNAYLNEFYFPTSPPGRTSFKLSGQKTTLKEGSISVRENVVEGMTGYDILYLCNEKHDECQLVL
;
A
#
# COMPACT_ATOMS: atom_id res chain seq x y z
N MET A 1 24.25 8.54 -42.41
CA MET A 1 22.80 8.78 -42.69
C MET A 1 21.90 7.81 -41.89
N GLU A 2 22.16 6.52 -41.97
CA GLU A 2 21.37 5.50 -41.25
C GLU A 2 21.43 5.66 -39.73
N MET A 3 22.57 6.04 -39.18
CA MET A 3 22.72 6.26 -37.74
C MET A 3 21.88 7.44 -37.24
N LEU A 4 21.72 8.49 -38.04
CA LEU A 4 20.92 9.66 -37.68
C LEU A 4 19.44 9.32 -37.61
N ILE A 5 18.94 8.49 -38.51
CA ILE A 5 17.56 8.03 -38.53
C ILE A 5 17.26 7.17 -37.30
N GLY A 6 18.18 6.24 -36.97
CA GLY A 6 18.04 5.38 -35.78
C GLY A 6 18.01 6.19 -34.49
N ALA A 7 18.90 7.18 -34.35
CA ALA A 7 18.93 8.06 -33.18
C ALA A 7 17.67 8.90 -33.05
N ALA A 8 17.10 9.39 -34.16
CA ALA A 8 15.85 10.14 -34.17
C ALA A 8 14.67 9.30 -33.72
N ILE A 9 14.58 8.06 -34.15
CA ILE A 9 13.51 7.13 -33.75
C ILE A 9 13.59 6.83 -32.25
N ILE A 10 14.77 6.57 -31.73
CA ILE A 10 14.99 6.31 -30.30
C ILE A 10 14.59 7.53 -29.47
N ALA A 11 14.95 8.72 -29.89
CA ALA A 11 14.61 9.97 -29.20
C ALA A 11 13.11 10.16 -29.11
N VAL A 12 12.36 9.88 -30.18
CA VAL A 12 10.90 9.98 -30.19
C VAL A 12 10.26 8.95 -29.26
N LEU A 13 10.73 7.72 -29.28
CA LEU A 13 10.21 6.66 -28.40
C LEU A 13 10.44 6.98 -26.93
N VAL A 14 11.60 7.50 -26.57
CA VAL A 14 11.91 7.90 -25.20
C VAL A 14 11.04 9.07 -24.74
N ALA A 15 10.80 10.07 -25.61
CA ALA A 15 9.96 11.21 -25.29
C ALA A 15 8.51 10.82 -25.00
N VAL A 16 7.98 9.81 -25.68
CA VAL A 16 6.61 9.30 -25.44
C VAL A 16 6.57 8.39 -24.21
N ALA A 17 7.60 7.60 -23.98
CA ALA A 17 7.62 6.57 -22.93
C ALA A 17 7.73 7.16 -21.51
N ILE A 18 8.48 8.25 -21.32
CA ILE A 18 8.75 8.81 -19.98
C ILE A 18 7.49 9.20 -19.20
N PRO A 19 6.55 10.00 -19.73
CA PRO A 19 5.32 10.36 -19.01
C PRO A 19 4.45 9.15 -18.67
N THR A 20 4.30 8.23 -19.62
CA THR A 20 3.53 7.00 -19.45
C THR A 20 4.17 6.10 -18.39
N PHE A 21 5.49 6.01 -18.41
CA PHE A 21 6.24 5.20 -17.45
C PHE A 21 6.06 5.72 -16.01
N SER A 22 6.10 7.03 -15.80
CA SER A 22 5.92 7.62 -14.45
C SER A 22 4.56 7.29 -13.87
N SER A 23 3.49 7.37 -14.67
CA SER A 23 2.15 6.99 -14.25
C SER A 23 2.05 5.49 -13.91
N GLN A 24 2.63 4.63 -14.74
CA GLN A 24 2.65 3.19 -14.52
C GLN A 24 3.49 2.82 -13.29
N LEU A 25 4.59 3.54 -13.04
CA LEU A 25 5.43 3.31 -11.87
C LEU A 25 4.68 3.57 -10.58
N HIS A 26 3.89 4.66 -10.50
CA HIS A 26 3.05 4.94 -9.34
C HIS A 26 2.05 3.80 -9.11
N LYS A 27 1.34 3.38 -10.16
CA LYS A 27 0.39 2.26 -10.08
C LYS A 27 1.06 0.96 -9.64
N ALA A 28 2.26 0.68 -10.15
CA ALA A 28 3.02 -0.50 -9.78
C ALA A 28 3.43 -0.49 -8.30
N ARG A 29 3.85 0.67 -7.78
CA ARG A 29 4.20 0.83 -6.37
C ARG A 29 2.98 0.67 -5.47
N VAL A 30 1.85 1.24 -5.85
CA VAL A 30 0.59 1.08 -5.13
C VAL A 30 0.16 -0.39 -5.13
N ALA A 31 0.27 -1.08 -6.25
CA ALA A 31 -0.06 -2.51 -6.34
C ALA A 31 0.85 -3.35 -5.43
N THR A 32 2.14 -3.03 -5.35
CA THR A 32 3.09 -3.67 -4.44
C THR A 32 2.69 -3.42 -2.99
N ASP A 33 2.34 -2.19 -2.64
CA ASP A 33 1.88 -1.84 -1.30
C ASP A 33 0.60 -2.60 -0.93
N TRP A 34 -0.34 -2.69 -1.86
CA TRP A 34 -1.57 -3.44 -1.66
C TRP A 34 -1.30 -4.93 -1.40
N ALA A 35 -0.37 -5.53 -2.14
CA ALA A 35 0.01 -6.92 -1.93
C ALA A 35 0.62 -7.12 -0.55
N ASN A 36 1.51 -6.22 -0.12
CA ASN A 36 2.12 -6.26 1.19
C ASN A 36 1.10 -6.05 2.31
N VAL A 37 0.17 -5.13 2.13
CA VAL A 37 -0.91 -4.86 3.10
C VAL A 37 -1.84 -6.06 3.23
N ARG A 38 -2.20 -6.71 2.12
CA ARG A 38 -3.03 -7.92 2.16
C ARG A 38 -2.31 -9.07 2.87
N SER A 39 -1.01 -9.24 2.64
CA SER A 39 -0.21 -10.24 3.34
C SER A 39 -0.15 -9.96 4.83
N TYR A 40 0.02 -8.71 5.21
CA TYR A 40 0.00 -8.28 6.60
C TYR A 40 -1.37 -8.51 7.25
N TYR A 41 -2.44 -8.19 6.56
CA TYR A 41 -3.80 -8.45 7.02
C TYR A 41 -4.02 -9.95 7.27
N ALA A 42 -3.57 -10.80 6.35
CA ALA A 42 -3.66 -12.24 6.50
C ALA A 42 -2.88 -12.73 7.72
N GLN A 43 -1.69 -12.16 7.96
CA GLN A 43 -0.88 -12.47 9.14
C GLN A 43 -1.61 -12.10 10.43
N LEU A 44 -2.20 -10.90 10.49
CA LEU A 44 -2.95 -10.46 11.66
C LEU A 44 -4.17 -11.35 11.91
N GLN A 45 -4.89 -11.70 10.88
CA GLN A 45 -6.06 -12.58 11.00
C GLN A 45 -5.66 -13.99 11.43
N TYR A 46 -4.53 -14.48 10.94
CA TYR A 46 -4.00 -15.78 11.37
C TYR A 46 -3.67 -15.78 12.86
N GLU A 47 -2.96 -14.76 13.34
CA GLU A 47 -2.65 -14.63 14.77
C GLU A 47 -3.92 -14.51 15.61
N PHE A 48 -4.91 -13.77 15.11
CA PHE A 48 -6.19 -13.64 15.80
C PHE A 48 -6.90 -14.98 15.90
N MET A 49 -6.93 -15.77 14.85
CA MET A 49 -7.57 -17.09 14.86
C MET A 49 -6.83 -18.06 15.78
N GLU A 50 -5.50 -17.93 15.89
CA GLU A 50 -4.69 -18.79 16.74
C GLU A 50 -4.85 -18.42 18.23
N THR A 51 -4.83 -17.13 18.56
CA THR A 51 -4.86 -16.66 19.97
C THR A 51 -6.27 -16.31 20.46
N GLY A 52 -7.19 -15.99 19.56
CA GLY A 52 -8.53 -15.52 19.88
C GLY A 52 -8.58 -14.11 20.47
N LYS A 53 -7.48 -13.38 20.47
CA LYS A 53 -7.38 -12.05 21.08
C LYS A 53 -6.78 -11.04 20.13
N ILE A 54 -7.22 -9.78 20.24
CA ILE A 54 -6.65 -8.65 19.52
C ILE A 54 -5.36 -8.22 20.21
N ASN A 55 -4.30 -8.06 19.46
CA ASN A 55 -3.05 -7.53 19.96
C ASN A 55 -3.00 -6.02 19.73
N ASN A 56 -3.05 -5.26 20.83
CA ASN A 56 -3.07 -3.79 20.76
C ASN A 56 -1.79 -3.19 20.17
N ALA A 57 -0.68 -3.94 20.14
CA ALA A 57 0.56 -3.48 19.54
C ALA A 57 0.45 -3.26 18.02
N TYR A 58 -0.49 -3.93 17.37
CA TYR A 58 -0.72 -3.75 15.94
C TYR A 58 -1.66 -2.60 15.62
N LEU A 59 -2.44 -2.14 16.59
CA LEU A 59 -3.43 -1.09 16.37
C LEU A 59 -2.76 0.27 16.26
N ASN A 60 -3.19 1.05 15.28
CA ASN A 60 -2.89 2.47 15.22
C ASN A 60 -4.15 3.21 14.80
N GLU A 61 -4.62 4.09 15.67
CA GLU A 61 -5.80 4.88 15.40
C GLU A 61 -5.49 6.01 14.42
N PHE A 62 -6.32 6.10 13.42
CA PHE A 62 -6.25 7.15 12.42
C PHE A 62 -7.56 7.93 12.44
N TYR A 63 -7.51 9.15 12.92
CA TYR A 63 -8.67 10.05 12.91
C TYR A 63 -8.61 10.96 11.69
N PHE A 64 -9.36 10.60 10.70
CA PHE A 64 -9.52 11.43 9.51
C PHE A 64 -10.41 12.65 9.82
N PRO A 65 -10.09 13.88 9.39
CA PRO A 65 -9.02 14.30 8.48
C PRO A 65 -7.79 14.92 9.15
N THR A 66 -7.69 14.92 10.47
CA THR A 66 -6.74 15.73 11.22
C THR A 66 -5.52 14.98 11.77
N SER A 67 -5.49 13.67 11.63
CA SER A 67 -4.40 12.86 12.18
C SER A 67 -3.20 12.79 11.26
N PRO A 68 -2.00 12.59 11.82
CA PRO A 68 -0.82 12.34 11.02
C PRO A 68 -1.00 11.10 10.15
N PRO A 69 -0.21 10.96 9.10
CA PRO A 69 -0.29 9.78 8.26
C PRO A 69 -0.13 8.50 9.08
N GLY A 70 -0.82 7.46 8.66
CA GLY A 70 -0.76 6.18 9.31
C GLY A 70 0.64 5.57 9.26
N ARG A 71 0.74 4.35 9.73
CA ARG A 71 2.01 3.64 9.77
C ARG A 71 2.51 3.33 8.36
N THR A 72 3.77 3.65 8.07
CA THR A 72 4.40 3.41 6.78
C THR A 72 5.22 2.12 6.73
N SER A 73 5.45 1.48 7.85
CA SER A 73 6.19 0.23 7.93
C SER A 73 5.59 -0.72 8.94
N PHE A 74 5.78 -2.00 8.71
CA PHE A 74 5.30 -3.07 9.59
C PHE A 74 6.20 -4.30 9.43
N LYS A 75 6.07 -5.24 10.33
CA LYS A 75 6.80 -6.50 10.23
C LYS A 75 5.96 -7.56 9.54
N LEU A 76 6.47 -8.08 8.45
CA LEU A 76 5.85 -9.17 7.69
C LEU A 76 6.78 -10.38 7.78
N SER A 77 6.30 -11.45 8.41
CA SER A 77 7.08 -12.66 8.67
C SER A 77 8.42 -12.38 9.36
N GLY A 78 8.42 -11.42 10.29
CA GLY A 78 9.61 -11.03 11.05
C GLY A 78 10.53 -10.04 10.35
N GLN A 79 10.27 -9.70 9.08
CA GLN A 79 11.06 -8.73 8.33
C GLN A 79 10.32 -7.39 8.24
N LYS A 80 11.06 -6.31 8.42
CA LYS A 80 10.51 -4.97 8.28
C LYS A 80 10.19 -4.67 6.81
N THR A 81 8.94 -4.38 6.53
CA THR A 81 8.46 -4.00 5.20
C THR A 81 8.01 -2.55 5.25
N THR A 82 8.47 -1.74 4.31
CA THR A 82 8.12 -0.32 4.21
C THR A 82 7.23 -0.10 2.99
N LEU A 83 6.13 0.63 3.18
CA LEU A 83 5.24 1.02 2.09
C LEU A 83 5.91 2.12 1.26
N LYS A 84 5.75 2.03 -0.06
CA LYS A 84 6.43 2.93 -1.01
C LYS A 84 5.63 4.19 -1.33
N GLU A 85 4.30 4.06 -1.39
CA GLU A 85 3.44 5.14 -1.87
C GLU A 85 2.32 5.51 -0.90
N GLY A 86 2.28 4.91 0.28
CA GLY A 86 1.18 5.18 1.20
C GLY A 86 1.42 4.76 2.63
N SER A 87 0.35 4.73 3.38
CA SER A 87 0.36 4.38 4.80
C SER A 87 -0.89 3.58 5.15
N ILE A 88 -0.82 2.85 6.25
CA ILE A 88 -1.93 2.03 6.74
C ILE A 88 -2.38 2.46 8.12
N SER A 89 -3.67 2.26 8.37
CA SER A 89 -4.30 2.36 9.67
C SER A 89 -4.89 1.00 10.03
N VAL A 90 -4.55 0.48 11.19
CA VAL A 90 -5.05 -0.80 11.68
C VAL A 90 -5.96 -0.54 12.87
N ARG A 91 -7.18 -1.04 12.81
CA ARG A 91 -8.17 -0.87 13.88
C ARG A 91 -8.75 -2.21 14.29
N GLU A 92 -9.28 -2.25 15.48
CA GLU A 92 -10.12 -3.35 15.92
C GLU A 92 -11.53 -3.16 15.32
N ASN A 93 -12.02 -4.20 14.67
CA ASN A 93 -13.37 -4.21 14.11
C ASN A 93 -14.23 -5.16 14.92
N VAL A 94 -15.31 -4.62 15.49
CA VAL A 94 -16.29 -5.42 16.23
C VAL A 94 -17.65 -5.21 15.54
N VAL A 95 -18.09 -6.22 14.78
CA VAL A 95 -19.36 -6.20 14.08
C VAL A 95 -20.18 -7.43 14.51
N GLU A 96 -21.38 -7.19 15.02
CA GLU A 96 -22.31 -8.25 15.43
C GLU A 96 -21.71 -9.29 16.40
N GLY A 97 -20.82 -8.84 17.29
CA GLY A 97 -20.16 -9.74 18.24
C GLY A 97 -18.96 -10.49 17.69
N MET A 98 -18.64 -10.31 16.41
CA MET A 98 -17.42 -10.83 15.81
C MET A 98 -16.33 -9.77 15.86
N THR A 99 -15.18 -10.16 16.39
CA THR A 99 -14.01 -9.28 16.53
C THR A 99 -12.96 -9.66 15.50
N GLY A 100 -12.28 -8.68 14.96
CA GLY A 100 -11.20 -8.90 13.99
C GLY A 100 -10.42 -7.62 13.77
N TYR A 101 -9.52 -7.63 12.77
CA TYR A 101 -8.77 -6.44 12.38
C TYR A 101 -9.37 -5.83 11.12
N ASP A 102 -9.24 -4.52 11.03
CA ASP A 102 -9.66 -3.73 9.89
C ASP A 102 -8.50 -2.85 9.47
N ILE A 103 -8.12 -2.90 8.20
CA ILE A 103 -6.99 -2.14 7.67
C ILE A 103 -7.45 -1.20 6.58
N LEU A 104 -7.05 0.05 6.69
CA LEU A 104 -7.26 1.07 5.68
C LEU A 104 -5.90 1.51 5.13
N TYR A 105 -5.71 1.40 3.82
CA TYR A 105 -4.56 1.91 3.11
C TYR A 105 -4.93 3.16 2.33
N LEU A 106 -4.12 4.21 2.47
CA LEU A 106 -4.25 5.44 1.70
C LEU A 106 -2.91 5.77 1.06
N CYS A 107 -2.92 6.11 -0.22
CA CYS A 107 -1.71 6.55 -0.90
C CYS A 107 -1.39 8.01 -0.54
N ASN A 108 -0.13 8.40 -0.73
CA ASN A 108 0.36 9.74 -0.39
C ASN A 108 -0.35 10.84 -1.20
N GLU A 109 -0.80 10.53 -2.41
CA GLU A 109 -1.52 11.46 -3.27
C GLU A 109 -3.02 11.56 -2.94
N LYS A 110 -3.50 10.72 -2.02
CA LYS A 110 -4.89 10.70 -1.53
C LYS A 110 -5.93 10.56 -2.64
N HIS A 111 -5.64 9.73 -3.63
CA HIS A 111 -6.64 9.37 -4.65
C HIS A 111 -7.60 8.32 -4.10
N ASP A 112 -8.86 8.40 -4.49
CA ASP A 112 -9.83 7.34 -4.19
C ASP A 112 -9.44 6.01 -4.85
N GLU A 113 -8.80 6.08 -6.02
CA GLU A 113 -8.38 4.90 -6.79
C GLU A 113 -7.30 4.06 -6.11
N CYS A 114 -6.49 4.66 -5.24
CA CYS A 114 -5.42 3.95 -4.53
C CYS A 114 -5.77 3.57 -3.10
N GLN A 115 -7.00 3.84 -2.67
CA GLN A 115 -7.48 3.46 -1.35
C GLN A 115 -7.82 1.96 -1.33
N LEU A 116 -7.39 1.27 -0.27
CA LEU A 116 -7.71 -0.14 -0.05
C LEU A 116 -8.32 -0.29 1.35
N VAL A 117 -9.48 -0.93 1.41
CA VAL A 117 -10.17 -1.23 2.67
C VAL A 117 -10.28 -2.74 2.82
N LEU A 118 -9.78 -3.29 3.91
CA LEU A 118 -9.81 -4.72 4.21
C LEU A 118 -10.61 -5.03 5.47
#